data_8b1beb255b76b6ae4c05b600cec972d8
#
_entry.id   8b1beb255b76b6ae4c05b600cec972d8
#
_cell.length_a   1.000
_cell.length_b   1.000
_cell.length_c   1.000
_cell.angle_alpha   90.00
_cell.angle_beta   90.00
_cell.angle_gamma   90.00
#
_symmetry.space_group_name_H-M   'P 1'
#
loop_
_entity.id
_entity.type
_entity.pdbx_description
1 polymer ?
#
loop_
_entity_poly.entity_id
_entity_poly.type
_entity_poly.pdbx_seq_one_letter_code
_entity_poly.pdbx_strand_id
1 'polypeptide(L)'
;MKKLVATAPRVAALVEYEDRAILANEVKIRVRFGAPKHGTEVVDFRAASPFIDEDFNGEWQMFTPRPADAPRGIEFGKFQLGNMVVGDIIECGSDVTDYAVGDSVCGYGPLSETVIINAVNNYKLRKMPEGSSWKNAVCYDPAQFAMSGVRDANVRVGDFVVVVGLGAIGQIAIQLAKRAGASVVIGVDPIAYR
;
A
#
# COMPACT_ATOMS: atom_id res chain seq x y z
N MET A 1 -2.57 -14.44 -17.36
CA MET A 1 -2.92 -13.85 -16.06
C MET A 1 -3.47 -12.43 -16.27
N LYS A 2 -4.16 -11.85 -15.27
CA LYS A 2 -4.78 -10.52 -15.37
C LYS A 2 -4.28 -9.58 -14.28
N LYS A 3 -4.13 -8.30 -14.63
CA LYS A 3 -3.78 -7.21 -13.73
C LYS A 3 -4.65 -5.99 -13.98
N LEU A 4 -4.84 -5.16 -12.95
CA LEU A 4 -5.61 -3.92 -13.05
C LEU A 4 -4.71 -2.75 -13.45
N VAL A 5 -5.06 -2.06 -14.53
CA VAL A 5 -4.30 -0.93 -15.09
C VAL A 5 -5.22 0.27 -15.31
N ALA A 6 -4.74 1.45 -14.99
CA ALA A 6 -5.38 2.69 -15.39
C ALA A 6 -5.08 2.95 -16.87
N THR A 7 -6.08 2.84 -17.71
CA THR A 7 -5.95 3.01 -19.19
C THR A 7 -6.17 4.44 -19.65
N ALA A 8 -6.88 5.23 -18.86
CA ALA A 8 -7.08 6.66 -19.01
C ALA A 8 -7.41 7.27 -17.62
N PRO A 9 -7.43 8.60 -17.48
CA PRO A 9 -7.89 9.23 -16.25
C PRO A 9 -9.26 8.71 -15.83
N ARG A 10 -9.34 8.18 -14.61
CA ARG A 10 -10.56 7.60 -14.01
C ARG A 10 -11.10 6.34 -14.71
N VAL A 11 -10.32 5.72 -15.59
CA VAL A 11 -10.69 4.49 -16.29
C VAL A 11 -9.72 3.38 -15.93
N ALA A 12 -10.23 2.31 -15.35
CA ALA A 12 -9.45 1.11 -15.03
C ALA A 12 -9.94 -0.08 -15.86
N ALA A 13 -9.00 -0.91 -16.31
CA ALA A 13 -9.31 -2.12 -17.05
C ALA A 13 -8.43 -3.29 -16.57
N LEU A 14 -8.97 -4.49 -16.67
CA LEU A 14 -8.19 -5.72 -16.53
C LEU A 14 -7.47 -5.98 -17.85
N VAL A 15 -6.15 -6.07 -17.79
CA VAL A 15 -5.30 -6.39 -18.93
C VAL A 15 -4.60 -7.73 -18.70
N GLU A 16 -4.38 -8.48 -19.78
CA GLU A 16 -3.63 -9.72 -19.72
C GLU A 16 -2.13 -9.44 -19.64
N TYR A 17 -1.39 -10.30 -18.95
CA TYR A 17 0.06 -10.27 -18.87
C TYR A 17 0.63 -11.67 -18.66
N GLU A 18 1.92 -11.80 -18.89
CA GLU A 18 2.72 -12.97 -18.54
C GLU A 18 3.77 -12.59 -17.53
N ASP A 19 4.05 -13.50 -16.57
CA ASP A 19 5.14 -13.31 -15.64
C ASP A 19 6.49 -13.54 -16.33
N ARG A 20 7.47 -12.76 -15.92
CA ARG A 20 8.86 -13.10 -16.15
C ARG A 20 9.32 -14.21 -15.18
N ALA A 21 10.43 -14.85 -15.47
CA ALA A 21 11.12 -15.68 -14.49
C ALA A 21 11.54 -14.85 -13.28
N ILE A 22 11.51 -15.46 -12.09
CA ILE A 22 12.03 -14.82 -10.87
C ILE A 22 13.56 -14.80 -10.87
N LEU A 23 14.15 -13.83 -10.18
CA LEU A 23 15.57 -13.76 -9.91
C LEU A 23 15.92 -14.55 -8.63
N ALA A 24 17.20 -14.78 -8.42
CA ALA A 24 17.69 -15.55 -7.27
C ALA A 24 17.23 -15.01 -5.90
N ASN A 25 17.04 -13.69 -5.79
CA ASN A 25 16.62 -12.99 -4.56
C ASN A 25 15.11 -12.69 -4.49
N GLU A 26 14.30 -13.26 -5.39
CA GLU A 26 12.88 -12.95 -5.50
C GLU A 26 11.98 -14.11 -5.10
N VAL A 27 10.75 -13.77 -4.74
CA VAL A 27 9.63 -14.72 -4.62
C VAL A 27 8.50 -14.32 -5.55
N LYS A 28 7.77 -15.32 -6.05
CA LYS A 28 6.50 -15.12 -6.74
C LYS A 28 5.35 -15.42 -5.79
N ILE A 29 4.42 -14.52 -5.70
CA ILE A 29 3.25 -14.59 -4.82
C ILE A 29 2.00 -14.74 -5.68
N ARG A 30 1.17 -15.74 -5.40
CA ARG A 30 -0.21 -15.81 -5.89
C ARG A 30 -1.06 -14.93 -4.98
N VAL A 31 -1.60 -13.84 -5.54
CA VAL A 31 -2.37 -12.86 -4.78
C VAL A 31 -3.76 -13.41 -4.43
N ARG A 32 -4.13 -13.30 -3.17
CA ARG A 32 -5.47 -13.64 -2.63
C ARG A 32 -6.34 -12.41 -2.47
N PHE A 33 -5.74 -11.33 -1.93
CA PHE A 33 -6.36 -10.03 -1.77
C PHE A 33 -5.36 -8.94 -2.11
N GLY A 34 -5.86 -7.84 -2.66
CA GLY A 34 -5.09 -6.63 -2.83
C GLY A 34 -5.95 -5.41 -2.48
N ALA A 35 -5.32 -4.33 -2.11
CA ALA A 35 -5.99 -3.08 -1.82
C ALA A 35 -5.26 -1.89 -2.45
N PRO A 36 -6.00 -0.95 -3.07
CA PRO A 36 -5.45 0.32 -3.48
C PRO A 36 -5.23 1.22 -2.27
N LYS A 37 -4.23 2.07 -2.32
CA LYS A 37 -3.99 3.13 -1.33
C LYS A 37 -4.65 4.42 -1.84
N HIS A 38 -5.92 4.60 -1.51
CA HIS A 38 -6.74 5.67 -2.09
C HIS A 38 -6.15 7.08 -1.94
N GLY A 39 -5.47 7.38 -0.84
CA GLY A 39 -4.84 8.69 -0.60
C GLY A 39 -3.66 8.99 -1.52
N THR A 40 -3.02 7.96 -2.06
CA THR A 40 -1.87 8.10 -2.98
C THR A 40 -2.31 7.87 -4.43
N GLU A 41 -2.99 6.76 -4.70
CA GLU A 41 -3.27 6.32 -6.07
C GLU A 41 -4.43 7.05 -6.72
N VAL A 42 -5.43 7.50 -5.94
CA VAL A 42 -6.61 8.16 -6.49
C VAL A 42 -6.26 9.49 -7.18
N VAL A 43 -5.27 10.20 -6.68
CA VAL A 43 -4.80 11.47 -7.28
C VAL A 43 -4.15 11.20 -8.64
N ASP A 44 -3.31 10.19 -8.71
CA ASP A 44 -2.67 9.71 -9.94
C ASP A 44 -3.71 9.17 -10.92
N PHE A 45 -4.62 8.31 -10.44
CA PHE A 45 -5.70 7.74 -11.24
C PHE A 45 -6.65 8.80 -11.85
N ARG A 46 -6.82 9.93 -11.16
CA ARG A 46 -7.62 11.07 -11.65
C ARG A 46 -6.87 12.01 -12.57
N ALA A 47 -5.59 11.78 -12.81
CA ALA A 47 -4.69 12.73 -13.50
C ALA A 47 -4.69 14.11 -12.80
N ALA A 48 -4.70 14.13 -11.48
CA ALA A 48 -4.66 15.34 -10.66
C ALA A 48 -3.39 15.43 -9.81
N SER A 49 -2.45 14.52 -10.04
CA SER A 49 -1.16 14.49 -9.34
C SER A 49 -0.19 15.47 -9.98
N PRO A 50 0.59 16.23 -9.20
CA PRO A 50 1.68 17.03 -9.73
C PRO A 50 2.73 16.16 -10.45
N PHE A 51 2.93 14.90 -10.07
CA PHE A 51 3.87 13.97 -10.73
C PHE A 51 3.60 13.69 -12.21
N ILE A 52 2.48 14.17 -12.76
CA ILE A 52 2.20 14.05 -14.21
C ILE A 52 3.13 14.96 -15.01
N ASP A 53 3.25 16.21 -14.59
CA ASP A 53 3.96 17.27 -15.33
C ASP A 53 5.09 17.92 -14.50
N GLU A 54 5.30 17.47 -13.27
CA GLU A 54 6.29 18.01 -12.35
C GLU A 54 7.13 16.90 -11.71
N ASP A 55 8.36 17.25 -11.31
CA ASP A 55 9.25 16.42 -10.51
C ASP A 55 9.44 17.05 -9.13
N PHE A 56 9.49 16.22 -8.07
CA PHE A 56 9.81 16.72 -6.74
C PHE A 56 11.31 16.99 -6.60
N ASN A 57 11.66 18.25 -6.40
CA ASN A 57 13.02 18.67 -6.10
C ASN A 57 13.28 18.51 -4.60
N GLY A 58 14.13 17.55 -4.23
CA GLY A 58 14.44 17.24 -2.83
C GLY A 58 15.28 18.30 -2.12
N GLU A 59 16.04 19.11 -2.86
CA GLU A 59 16.83 20.21 -2.31
C GLU A 59 15.93 21.39 -1.92
N TRP A 60 15.01 21.74 -2.80
CA TRP A 60 14.11 22.88 -2.58
C TRP A 60 12.81 22.50 -1.89
N GLN A 61 12.58 21.19 -1.67
CA GLN A 61 11.37 20.66 -1.04
C GLN A 61 10.07 21.12 -1.74
N MET A 62 10.11 21.23 -3.09
CA MET A 62 9.00 21.69 -3.90
C MET A 62 8.90 20.95 -5.22
N PHE A 63 7.73 20.98 -5.83
CA PHE A 63 7.55 20.51 -7.19
C PHE A 63 8.04 21.55 -8.20
N THR A 64 8.74 21.08 -9.22
CA THR A 64 9.28 21.89 -10.33
C THR A 64 8.79 21.32 -11.66
N PRO A 65 8.51 22.19 -12.65
CA PRO A 65 8.07 21.72 -13.96
C PRO A 65 9.07 20.73 -14.57
N ARG A 66 8.56 19.66 -15.10
CA ARG A 66 9.35 18.66 -15.83
C ARG A 66 9.76 19.21 -17.19
N PRO A 67 10.98 18.94 -17.70
CA PRO A 67 11.36 19.28 -19.05
C PRO A 67 10.33 18.77 -20.08
N ALA A 68 10.08 19.55 -21.13
CA ALA A 68 9.04 19.24 -22.12
C ALA A 68 9.28 17.94 -22.91
N ASP A 69 10.54 17.51 -22.99
CA ASP A 69 11.00 16.27 -23.62
C ASP A 69 11.11 15.08 -22.65
N ALA A 70 10.91 15.32 -21.35
CA ALA A 70 10.96 14.24 -20.37
C ALA A 70 9.70 13.36 -20.43
N PRO A 71 9.82 12.04 -20.18
CA PRO A 71 8.65 11.16 -20.05
C PRO A 71 7.70 11.65 -18.96
N ARG A 72 6.40 11.55 -19.18
CA ARG A 72 5.43 11.82 -18.12
C ARG A 72 5.61 10.84 -16.97
N GLY A 73 5.45 11.32 -15.72
CA GLY A 73 5.60 10.48 -14.53
C GLY A 73 4.53 9.40 -14.39
N ILE A 74 3.35 9.64 -14.98
CA ILE A 74 2.24 8.67 -15.01
C ILE A 74 1.87 8.42 -16.46
N GLU A 75 2.06 7.18 -16.90
CA GLU A 75 1.71 6.74 -18.24
C GLU A 75 0.47 5.86 -18.18
N PHE A 76 -0.67 6.40 -18.60
CA PHE A 76 -1.90 5.62 -18.71
C PHE A 76 -1.74 4.51 -19.76
N GLY A 77 -2.29 3.33 -19.45
CA GLY A 77 -2.03 2.09 -20.19
C GLY A 77 -0.90 1.24 -19.59
N LYS A 78 0.03 1.84 -18.83
CA LYS A 78 1.08 1.13 -18.09
C LYS A 78 0.95 1.28 -16.57
N PHE A 79 0.25 2.29 -16.10
CA PHE A 79 0.06 2.57 -14.68
C PHE A 79 -0.78 1.46 -14.02
N GLN A 80 -0.12 0.59 -13.29
CA GLN A 80 -0.76 -0.50 -12.53
C GLN A 80 -1.37 0.07 -11.25
N LEU A 81 -2.62 -0.31 -10.99
CA LEU A 81 -3.33 0.05 -9.76
C LEU A 81 -3.08 -0.99 -8.67
N GLY A 82 -3.07 -0.54 -7.43
CA GLY A 82 -2.84 -1.37 -6.24
C GLY A 82 -1.53 -1.02 -5.55
N ASN A 83 -1.56 -1.17 -4.24
CA ASN A 83 -0.40 -0.84 -3.40
C ASN A 83 -0.07 -1.96 -2.41
N MET A 84 -1.07 -2.67 -1.92
CA MET A 84 -0.91 -3.72 -0.92
C MET A 84 -1.47 -5.03 -1.44
N VAL A 85 -0.73 -6.11 -1.22
CA VAL A 85 -1.13 -7.47 -1.59
C VAL A 85 -0.91 -8.43 -0.43
N VAL A 86 -1.77 -9.42 -0.35
CA VAL A 86 -1.59 -10.61 0.49
C VAL A 86 -1.79 -11.85 -0.37
N GLY A 87 -1.00 -12.87 -0.14
CA GLY A 87 -1.05 -14.08 -0.95
C GLY A 87 -0.13 -15.17 -0.44
N ASP A 88 -0.05 -16.25 -1.20
CA ASP A 88 0.82 -17.37 -0.93
C ASP A 88 2.01 -17.36 -1.87
N ILE A 89 3.19 -17.63 -1.33
CA ILE A 89 4.40 -17.82 -2.13
C ILE A 89 4.26 -19.11 -2.94
N ILE A 90 4.44 -19.03 -4.25
CA ILE A 90 4.37 -20.17 -5.17
C ILE A 90 5.72 -20.49 -5.82
N GLU A 91 6.70 -19.61 -5.72
CA GLU A 91 8.05 -19.81 -6.24
C GLU A 91 9.06 -19.00 -5.43
N CYS A 92 10.23 -19.57 -5.12
CA CYS A 92 11.32 -18.92 -4.39
C CYS A 92 12.61 -18.99 -5.20
N GLY A 93 13.33 -17.88 -5.25
CA GLY A 93 14.69 -17.82 -5.80
C GLY A 93 15.71 -18.48 -4.87
N SER A 94 16.89 -18.84 -5.43
CA SER A 94 17.93 -19.61 -4.73
C SER A 94 18.51 -18.92 -3.49
N ASP A 95 18.49 -17.59 -3.45
CA ASP A 95 19.09 -16.79 -2.36
C ASP A 95 18.09 -16.47 -1.25
N VAL A 96 16.83 -16.88 -1.42
CA VAL A 96 15.76 -16.63 -0.45
C VAL A 96 15.80 -17.69 0.64
N THR A 97 16.18 -17.31 1.85
CA THR A 97 16.31 -18.19 3.03
C THR A 97 15.19 -18.01 4.05
N ASP A 98 14.58 -16.83 4.11
CA ASP A 98 13.59 -16.48 5.14
C ASP A 98 12.16 -16.90 4.77
N TYR A 99 11.94 -17.30 3.51
CA TYR A 99 10.63 -17.66 2.97
C TYR A 99 10.69 -19.01 2.25
N ALA A 100 9.53 -19.68 2.19
CA ALA A 100 9.35 -20.92 1.49
C ALA A 100 8.06 -20.92 0.65
N VAL A 101 7.99 -21.80 -0.34
CA VAL A 101 6.75 -22.05 -1.08
C VAL A 101 5.66 -22.52 -0.11
N GLY A 102 4.49 -21.89 -0.18
CA GLY A 102 3.38 -22.13 0.73
C GLY A 102 3.28 -21.12 1.89
N ASP A 103 4.30 -20.31 2.15
CA ASP A 103 4.22 -19.23 3.13
C ASP A 103 3.16 -18.21 2.72
N SER A 104 2.28 -17.87 3.67
CA SER A 104 1.33 -16.76 3.51
C SER A 104 2.02 -15.44 3.88
N VAL A 105 1.95 -14.47 2.97
CA VAL A 105 2.69 -13.20 3.10
C VAL A 105 1.82 -11.98 2.78
N CYS A 106 2.21 -10.83 3.32
CA CYS A 106 1.75 -9.52 2.88
C CYS A 106 2.93 -8.67 2.41
N GLY A 107 2.69 -7.84 1.41
CA GLY A 107 3.71 -7.00 0.80
C GLY A 107 3.12 -5.87 -0.04
N TYR A 108 4.00 -5.07 -0.63
CA TYR A 108 3.59 -4.05 -1.59
C TYR A 108 3.55 -4.64 -2.99
N GLY A 109 2.50 -4.33 -3.71
CA GLY A 109 2.35 -4.78 -5.09
C GLY A 109 1.06 -4.30 -5.75
N PRO A 110 0.99 -4.39 -7.07
CA PRO A 110 -0.20 -4.03 -7.83
C PRO A 110 -1.32 -5.07 -7.65
N LEU A 111 -2.53 -4.67 -8.03
CA LEU A 111 -3.67 -5.59 -8.16
C LEU A 111 -3.48 -6.46 -9.41
N SER A 112 -2.86 -7.61 -9.23
CA SER A 112 -2.58 -8.62 -10.26
C SER A 112 -2.76 -10.02 -9.68
N GLU A 113 -2.92 -11.03 -10.52
CA GLU A 113 -3.07 -12.42 -10.07
C GLU A 113 -1.79 -12.96 -9.42
N THR A 114 -0.64 -12.47 -9.88
CA THR A 114 0.68 -12.76 -9.30
C THR A 114 1.50 -11.49 -9.12
N VAL A 115 2.41 -11.50 -8.15
CA VAL A 115 3.38 -10.44 -7.92
C VAL A 115 4.75 -11.06 -7.66
N ILE A 116 5.79 -10.51 -8.31
CA ILE A 116 7.18 -10.87 -8.06
C ILE A 116 7.82 -9.78 -7.21
N ILE A 117 8.39 -10.17 -6.07
CA ILE A 117 8.94 -9.23 -5.07
C ILE A 117 10.33 -9.72 -4.65
N ASN A 118 11.29 -8.79 -4.52
CA ASN A 118 12.55 -9.09 -3.83
C ASN A 118 12.25 -9.49 -2.38
N ALA A 119 12.75 -10.65 -1.95
CA ALA A 119 12.51 -11.21 -0.62
C ALA A 119 13.75 -11.15 0.29
N VAL A 120 14.93 -10.78 -0.24
CA VAL A 120 16.16 -10.68 0.54
C VAL A 120 16.31 -9.24 1.08
N ASN A 121 16.48 -9.12 2.40
CA ASN A 121 16.62 -7.81 3.09
C ASN A 121 15.49 -6.82 2.80
N ASN A 122 14.27 -7.30 2.57
CA ASN A 122 13.13 -6.48 2.23
C ASN A 122 12.11 -6.41 3.39
N TYR A 123 12.19 -5.38 4.21
CA TYR A 123 11.24 -5.14 5.31
C TYR A 123 9.78 -4.93 4.85
N LYS A 124 9.56 -4.70 3.56
CA LYS A 124 8.22 -4.48 2.97
C LYS A 124 7.48 -5.79 2.67
N LEU A 125 8.17 -6.92 2.66
CA LEU A 125 7.58 -8.25 2.58
C LEU A 125 7.59 -8.89 3.96
N ARG A 126 6.46 -9.45 4.40
CA ARG A 126 6.32 -10.03 5.75
C ARG A 126 5.48 -11.29 5.71
N LYS A 127 5.89 -12.31 6.48
CA LYS A 127 5.03 -13.45 6.77
C LYS A 127 3.80 -12.99 7.54
N MET A 128 2.65 -13.53 7.19
CA MET A 128 1.43 -13.30 7.97
C MET A 128 1.52 -14.05 9.29
N PRO A 129 1.19 -13.42 10.43
CA PRO A 129 1.06 -14.15 11.69
C PRO A 129 0.02 -15.27 11.56
N GLU A 130 0.27 -16.40 12.21
CA GLU A 130 -0.66 -17.51 12.23
C GLU A 130 -2.05 -17.08 12.73
N GLY A 131 -3.10 -17.60 12.11
CA GLY A 131 -4.49 -17.24 12.41
C GLY A 131 -4.93 -15.84 11.94
N SER A 132 -4.05 -15.09 11.26
CA SER A 132 -4.41 -13.77 10.73
C SER A 132 -5.38 -13.86 9.57
N SER A 133 -6.37 -12.95 9.57
CA SER A 133 -7.26 -12.78 8.42
C SER A 133 -6.53 -12.07 7.26
N TRP A 134 -6.67 -12.60 6.04
CA TRP A 134 -6.20 -11.94 4.80
C TRP A 134 -6.69 -10.50 4.68
N LYS A 135 -7.95 -10.24 5.03
CA LYS A 135 -8.56 -8.91 5.00
C LYS A 135 -7.92 -7.95 6.00
N ASN A 136 -7.48 -8.45 7.15
CA ASN A 136 -6.77 -7.62 8.12
C ASN A 136 -5.33 -7.39 7.69
N ALA A 137 -4.67 -8.42 7.18
CA ALA A 137 -3.28 -8.35 6.76
C ALA A 137 -3.06 -7.37 5.59
N VAL A 138 -4.03 -7.24 4.67
CA VAL A 138 -3.93 -6.29 3.55
C VAL A 138 -3.97 -4.82 4.00
N CYS A 139 -4.40 -4.54 5.23
CA CYS A 139 -4.43 -3.19 5.81
C CYS A 139 -3.14 -2.81 6.54
N TYR A 140 -2.04 -3.58 6.39
CA TYR A 140 -0.82 -3.33 7.17
C TYR A 140 -0.18 -1.96 6.90
N ASP A 141 -0.25 -1.44 5.67
CA ASP A 141 0.30 -0.11 5.34
C ASP A 141 -0.45 1.02 6.07
N PRO A 142 -1.78 1.19 5.95
CA PRO A 142 -2.49 2.18 6.76
C PRO A 142 -2.33 1.94 8.27
N ALA A 143 -2.15 0.70 8.71
CA ALA A 143 -1.90 0.40 10.13
C ALA A 143 -0.53 0.91 10.61
N GLN A 144 0.51 0.86 9.77
CA GLN A 144 1.82 1.44 10.10
C GLN A 144 1.72 2.97 10.29
N PHE A 145 1.04 3.67 9.39
CA PHE A 145 0.82 5.12 9.49
C PHE A 145 -0.01 5.48 10.72
N ALA A 146 -1.08 4.75 10.99
CA ALA A 146 -1.89 4.97 12.19
C ALA A 146 -1.09 4.71 13.48
N MET A 147 -0.26 3.66 13.51
CA MET A 147 0.62 3.35 14.63
C MET A 147 1.66 4.45 14.87
N SER A 148 2.29 4.95 13.80
CA SER A 148 3.23 6.08 13.88
C SER A 148 2.53 7.30 14.46
N GLY A 149 1.37 7.70 13.92
CA GLY A 149 0.62 8.84 14.42
C GLY A 149 0.24 8.74 15.90
N VAL A 150 -0.19 7.55 16.38
CA VAL A 150 -0.53 7.36 17.81
C VAL A 150 0.74 7.43 18.68
N ARG A 151 1.88 6.93 18.22
CA ARG A 151 3.17 7.03 18.93
C ARG A 151 3.69 8.45 18.96
N ASP A 152 3.66 9.16 17.84
CA ASP A 152 4.14 10.55 17.72
C ASP A 152 3.28 11.50 18.53
N ALA A 153 1.96 11.24 18.62
CA ALA A 153 1.05 11.94 19.53
C ALA A 153 1.28 11.58 21.01
N ASN A 154 2.14 10.60 21.29
CA ASN A 154 2.49 10.17 22.65
C ASN A 154 1.28 9.84 23.53
N VAL A 155 0.30 9.16 22.94
CA VAL A 155 -0.95 8.78 23.63
C VAL A 155 -0.67 7.91 24.84
N ARG A 156 -1.24 8.29 26.00
CA ARG A 156 -1.02 7.64 27.29
C ARG A 156 -2.33 7.22 27.94
N VAL A 157 -2.18 6.41 28.99
CA VAL A 157 -3.32 6.00 29.84
C VAL A 157 -4.01 7.21 30.42
N GLY A 158 -5.33 7.28 30.24
CA GLY A 158 -6.18 8.37 30.74
C GLY A 158 -6.40 9.54 29.79
N ASP A 159 -5.66 9.60 28.67
CA ASP A 159 -5.77 10.71 27.71
C ASP A 159 -7.15 10.80 27.03
N PHE A 160 -7.46 12.03 26.62
CA PHE A 160 -8.58 12.35 25.74
C PHE A 160 -8.02 12.57 24.33
N VAL A 161 -8.43 11.75 23.37
CA VAL A 161 -7.91 11.76 22.01
C VAL A 161 -9.00 12.10 21.01
N VAL A 162 -8.71 13.03 20.12
CA VAL A 162 -9.59 13.37 18.99
C VAL A 162 -8.89 12.94 17.68
N VAL A 163 -9.59 12.15 16.87
CA VAL A 163 -9.13 11.72 15.54
C VAL A 163 -10.01 12.39 14.50
N VAL A 164 -9.41 13.27 13.69
CA VAL A 164 -10.08 13.96 12.60
C VAL A 164 -9.83 13.23 11.28
N GLY A 165 -10.91 12.84 10.61
CA GLY A 165 -10.85 12.00 9.41
C GLY A 165 -10.94 10.50 9.73
N LEU A 166 -12.07 9.87 9.42
CA LEU A 166 -12.35 8.45 9.70
C LEU A 166 -12.23 7.58 8.44
N GLY A 167 -11.25 7.87 7.57
CA GLY A 167 -10.81 6.96 6.52
C GLY A 167 -10.05 5.76 7.10
N ALA A 168 -9.40 4.95 6.26
CA ALA A 168 -8.70 3.73 6.70
C ALA A 168 -7.71 3.99 7.85
N ILE A 169 -6.89 5.04 7.76
CA ILE A 169 -5.92 5.39 8.80
C ILE A 169 -6.62 5.82 10.09
N GLY A 170 -7.63 6.71 10.00
CA GLY A 170 -8.36 7.20 11.19
C GLY A 170 -9.12 6.11 11.93
N GLN A 171 -9.77 5.19 11.19
CA GLN A 171 -10.46 4.03 11.77
C GLN A 171 -9.48 3.12 12.57
N ILE A 172 -8.26 2.94 12.07
CA ILE A 172 -7.24 2.16 12.76
C ILE A 172 -6.66 2.96 13.94
N ALA A 173 -6.43 4.28 13.76
CA ALA A 173 -5.90 5.15 14.81
C ALA A 173 -6.80 5.20 16.05
N ILE A 174 -8.14 5.26 15.87
CA ILE A 174 -9.11 5.17 16.98
C ILE A 174 -8.90 3.88 17.80
N GLN A 175 -8.78 2.75 17.12
CA GLN A 175 -8.59 1.46 17.79
C GLN A 175 -7.25 1.40 18.52
N LEU A 176 -6.18 1.94 17.90
CA LEU A 176 -4.86 1.98 18.52
C LEU A 176 -4.80 2.93 19.70
N ALA A 177 -5.39 4.14 19.61
CA ALA A 177 -5.46 5.09 20.71
C ALA A 177 -6.20 4.49 21.93
N LYS A 178 -7.31 3.78 21.67
CA LYS A 178 -8.02 3.09 22.76
C LYS A 178 -7.18 1.99 23.41
N ARG A 179 -6.44 1.21 22.61
CA ARG A 179 -5.52 0.17 23.10
C ARG A 179 -4.29 0.75 23.82
N ALA A 180 -3.86 1.95 23.47
CA ALA A 180 -2.79 2.69 24.15
C ALA A 180 -3.21 3.21 25.54
N GLY A 181 -4.51 3.10 25.88
CA GLY A 181 -5.04 3.45 27.19
C GLY A 181 -5.77 4.79 27.27
N ALA A 182 -6.07 5.43 26.14
CA ALA A 182 -6.89 6.63 26.14
C ALA A 182 -8.24 6.36 26.82
N SER A 183 -8.63 7.23 27.76
CA SER A 183 -9.91 7.14 28.48
C SER A 183 -11.09 7.46 27.56
N VAL A 184 -10.93 8.46 26.70
CA VAL A 184 -11.92 8.89 25.71
C VAL A 184 -11.23 9.00 24.35
N VAL A 185 -11.89 8.45 23.32
CA VAL A 185 -11.46 8.61 21.93
C VAL A 185 -12.68 9.10 21.14
N ILE A 186 -12.54 10.27 20.53
CA ILE A 186 -13.57 10.91 19.70
C ILE A 186 -13.13 10.90 18.24
N GLY A 187 -13.94 10.32 17.37
CA GLY A 187 -13.75 10.38 15.93
C GLY A 187 -14.62 11.46 15.30
N VAL A 188 -14.05 12.24 14.39
CA VAL A 188 -14.76 13.30 13.66
C VAL A 188 -14.55 13.12 12.16
N ASP A 189 -15.64 13.04 11.40
CA ASP A 189 -15.60 13.00 9.93
C ASP A 189 -16.83 13.73 9.36
N PRO A 190 -16.71 14.53 8.29
CA PRO A 190 -17.85 15.17 7.66
C PRO A 190 -18.75 14.20 6.90
N ILE A 191 -18.31 12.96 6.68
CA ILE A 191 -19.04 11.94 5.93
C ILE A 191 -19.76 11.01 6.91
N ALA A 192 -21.08 11.09 6.94
CA ALA A 192 -21.93 10.44 7.95
C ALA A 192 -21.85 8.91 8.03
N TYR A 193 -21.39 8.23 6.97
CA TYR A 193 -21.27 6.76 6.96
C TYR A 193 -19.88 6.22 7.41
N ARG A 194 -18.99 7.10 7.83
CA ARG A 194 -17.64 6.75 8.33
C ARG A 194 -17.58 6.60 9.83
#